data_8b352f6afa81d458a9b4b2e31d6e2ac7
#
_entry.id   8b352f6afa81d458a9b4b2e31d6e2ac7
#
_cell.length_a   1.000
_cell.length_b   1.000
_cell.length_c   1.000
_cell.angle_alpha   90.00
_cell.angle_beta   90.00
_cell.angle_gamma   90.00
#
_symmetry.space_group_name_H-M   'P 1'
#
loop_
_entity.id
_entity.type
_entity.pdbx_description
1 polymer ?
#
loop_
_entity_poly.entity_id
_entity_poly.type
_entity_poly.pdbx_seq_one_letter_code
_entity_poly.pdbx_strand_id
1 'polypeptide(L)'
;MLKRFGVYSTESNGHLSEYLPWYRKRPDEIARWIDMSDWIHGETGGYLRHSTETRNWFETEFPQFLASAAKPIDPAKRSNEHASHILEALETGRVYRGHFNVKNNGVISNLPADAIIESPGFVDRFGINMVSGVTLPEACAATCMASINVQRMSVHAAVSGDIDLLKLAVLHDPLVGAVATPEEVWQMVDEMVVAQARWLPQYADAVPAAKERLATSSVKTRDWAGAARRNVRSIEELRAEKSALKKAV
;
A
#
# COMPACT_ATOMS: atom_id res chain seq x y z
N MET A 1 8.94 -3.26 16.16
CA MET A 1 7.74 -2.61 16.75
C MET A 1 7.49 -3.08 18.17
N LEU A 2 7.15 -4.34 18.44
CA LEU A 2 6.76 -4.83 19.77
C LEU A 2 7.68 -4.37 20.91
N LYS A 3 9.00 -4.55 20.75
CA LYS A 3 9.99 -4.17 21.79
C LYS A 3 10.02 -2.66 22.10
N ARG A 4 9.63 -1.79 21.16
CA ARG A 4 9.71 -0.33 21.29
C ARG A 4 8.37 0.32 21.61
N PHE A 5 7.31 -0.18 21.02
CA PHE A 5 5.96 0.36 21.14
C PHE A 5 5.09 -0.39 22.15
N GLY A 6 5.55 -1.55 22.65
CA GLY A 6 4.78 -2.38 23.56
C GLY A 6 3.62 -3.14 22.91
N VAL A 7 3.38 -2.92 21.61
CA VAL A 7 2.31 -3.55 20.85
C VAL A 7 2.85 -4.17 19.56
N TYR A 8 2.20 -5.22 19.10
CA TYR A 8 2.55 -5.89 17.86
C TYR A 8 1.79 -5.25 16.68
N SER A 9 2.49 -5.12 15.56
CA SER A 9 1.85 -4.76 14.30
C SER A 9 1.32 -6.01 13.62
N THR A 10 0.10 -5.95 13.10
CA THR A 10 -0.52 -7.06 12.36
C THR A 10 -0.03 -7.18 10.92
N GLU A 11 0.66 -6.14 10.43
CA GLU A 11 1.22 -6.12 9.09
C GLU A 11 2.56 -6.87 9.00
N SER A 12 2.90 -7.37 7.83
CA SER A 12 4.22 -7.96 7.57
C SER A 12 5.35 -6.94 7.78
N ASN A 13 6.55 -7.41 8.09
CA ASN A 13 7.69 -6.52 8.28
C ASN A 13 8.05 -5.73 7.02
N GLY A 14 7.84 -6.31 5.83
CA GLY A 14 8.02 -5.64 4.55
C GLY A 14 7.07 -4.45 4.38
N HIS A 15 5.77 -4.71 4.44
CA HIS A 15 4.74 -3.68 4.32
C HIS A 15 4.85 -2.61 5.41
N LEU A 16 5.01 -3.04 6.67
CA LEU A 16 5.17 -2.07 7.77
C LEU A 16 6.35 -1.12 7.54
N SER A 17 7.45 -1.61 6.98
CA SER A 17 8.63 -0.80 6.69
C SER A 17 8.41 0.24 5.59
N GLU A 18 7.40 0.03 4.72
CA GLU A 18 7.02 0.94 3.65
C GLU A 18 6.16 2.11 4.14
N TYR A 19 5.47 1.93 5.27
CA TYR A 19 4.63 2.97 5.86
C TYR A 19 5.34 3.82 6.91
N LEU A 20 6.55 3.42 7.32
CA LEU A 20 7.25 4.05 8.45
C LEU A 20 8.57 4.71 8.00
N PRO A 21 8.93 5.86 8.57
CA PRO A 21 10.12 6.60 8.15
C PRO A 21 11.45 6.00 8.65
N TRP A 22 11.41 4.86 9.37
CA TRP A 22 12.56 4.42 10.18
C TRP A 22 13.38 3.29 9.56
N TYR A 23 12.79 2.46 8.68
CA TYR A 23 13.38 1.16 8.33
C TYR A 23 14.01 1.10 6.94
N ARG A 24 13.77 2.10 6.08
CA ARG A 24 14.25 2.09 4.69
C ARG A 24 15.17 3.25 4.34
N LYS A 25 15.81 3.87 5.36
CA LYS A 25 16.72 5.01 5.15
C LYS A 25 18.10 4.60 4.65
N ARG A 26 18.60 3.46 5.06
CA ARG A 26 19.98 3.02 4.79
C ARG A 26 20.02 1.56 4.36
N PRO A 27 20.86 1.23 3.35
CA PRO A 27 20.95 -0.13 2.83
C PRO A 27 21.37 -1.18 3.86
N ASP A 28 22.26 -0.82 4.78
CA ASP A 28 22.76 -1.69 5.85
C ASP A 28 21.66 -2.03 6.87
N GLU A 29 20.74 -1.11 7.11
CA GLU A 29 19.61 -1.34 8.00
C GLU A 29 18.54 -2.23 7.37
N ILE A 30 18.32 -2.13 6.07
CA ILE A 30 17.29 -2.93 5.37
C ILE A 30 17.62 -4.42 5.53
N ALA A 31 18.85 -4.83 5.25
CA ALA A 31 19.28 -6.21 5.41
C ALA A 31 19.16 -6.72 6.86
N ARG A 32 19.18 -5.81 7.83
CA ARG A 32 19.09 -6.14 9.26
C ARG A 32 17.64 -6.25 9.75
N TRP A 33 16.72 -5.44 9.20
CA TRP A 33 15.36 -5.30 9.71
C TRP A 33 14.32 -6.06 8.90
N ILE A 34 14.57 -6.27 7.61
CA ILE A 34 13.61 -6.80 6.66
C ILE A 34 14.11 -8.16 6.19
N ASP A 35 13.24 -9.15 6.23
CA ASP A 35 13.51 -10.42 5.57
C ASP A 35 13.46 -10.21 4.05
N MET A 36 14.62 -10.36 3.41
CA MET A 36 14.80 -10.16 1.97
C MET A 36 14.64 -11.48 1.19
N SER A 37 14.25 -12.57 1.83
CA SER A 37 14.03 -13.86 1.18
C SER A 37 12.76 -13.87 0.33
N ASP A 38 11.75 -13.09 0.71
CA ASP A 38 10.52 -12.94 -0.06
C ASP A 38 10.62 -11.70 -0.97
N TRP A 39 10.44 -11.91 -2.27
CA TRP A 39 10.60 -10.88 -3.29
C TRP A 39 9.59 -9.74 -3.19
N ILE A 40 8.39 -10.00 -2.68
CA ILE A 40 7.34 -8.98 -2.54
C ILE A 40 7.63 -8.08 -1.34
N HIS A 41 7.97 -8.68 -0.21
CA HIS A 41 8.00 -8.00 1.08
C HIS A 41 9.33 -7.32 1.38
N GLY A 42 10.42 -7.76 0.77
CA GLY A 42 11.76 -7.27 1.10
C GLY A 42 12.42 -6.46 0.01
N GLU A 43 11.90 -6.51 -1.22
CA GLU A 43 12.56 -5.95 -2.39
C GLU A 43 11.89 -4.67 -2.87
N THR A 44 12.60 -3.57 -2.84
CA THR A 44 12.13 -2.30 -3.42
C THR A 44 12.03 -2.43 -4.93
N GLY A 45 10.91 -1.99 -5.47
CA GLY A 45 10.59 -2.12 -6.89
C GLY A 45 10.05 -3.51 -7.29
N GLY A 46 9.82 -4.41 -6.33
CA GLY A 46 9.22 -5.72 -6.61
C GLY A 46 7.86 -5.62 -7.29
N TYR A 47 7.03 -4.69 -6.86
CA TYR A 47 5.73 -4.42 -7.52
C TYR A 47 5.89 -3.88 -8.93
N LEU A 48 6.84 -2.96 -9.16
CA LEU A 48 7.12 -2.42 -10.48
C LEU A 48 7.58 -3.54 -11.43
N ARG A 49 8.48 -4.39 -10.96
CA ARG A 49 8.96 -5.55 -11.72
C ARG A 49 7.80 -6.50 -12.04
N HIS A 50 7.02 -6.89 -11.04
CA HIS A 50 5.85 -7.75 -11.23
C HIS A 50 4.89 -7.17 -12.27
N SER A 51 4.52 -5.91 -12.14
CA SER A 51 3.62 -5.23 -13.07
C SER A 51 4.22 -5.13 -14.49
N THR A 52 5.53 -4.96 -14.61
CA THR A 52 6.21 -4.87 -15.90
C THR A 52 6.32 -6.23 -16.57
N GLU A 53 6.70 -7.27 -15.84
CA GLU A 53 6.89 -8.62 -16.36
C GLU A 53 5.57 -9.33 -16.70
N THR A 54 4.48 -8.95 -16.04
CA THR A 54 3.14 -9.52 -16.28
C THR A 54 2.20 -8.59 -17.06
N ARG A 55 2.70 -7.48 -17.60
CA ARG A 55 1.87 -6.49 -18.29
C ARG A 55 1.02 -7.02 -19.45
N ASN A 56 1.42 -8.11 -20.05
CA ASN A 56 0.67 -8.76 -21.13
C ASN A 56 -0.26 -9.88 -20.64
N TRP A 57 -0.47 -9.99 -19.33
CA TRP A 57 -1.30 -11.02 -18.74
C TRP A 57 -2.71 -11.09 -19.35
N PHE A 58 -3.32 -9.96 -19.62
CA PHE A 58 -4.64 -9.89 -20.24
C PHE A 58 -4.68 -10.46 -21.68
N GLU A 59 -3.55 -10.36 -22.40
CA GLU A 59 -3.45 -10.87 -23.78
C GLU A 59 -3.07 -12.36 -23.82
N THR A 60 -2.24 -12.78 -22.88
CA THR A 60 -1.62 -14.12 -22.90
C THR A 60 -2.30 -15.13 -21.97
N GLU A 61 -2.59 -14.75 -20.74
CA GLU A 61 -3.07 -15.66 -19.71
C GLU A 61 -4.57 -15.50 -19.42
N PHE A 62 -5.12 -14.30 -19.55
CA PHE A 62 -6.53 -14.04 -19.25
C PHE A 62 -7.51 -14.84 -20.13
N PRO A 63 -7.31 -15.07 -21.43
CA PRO A 63 -8.16 -15.96 -22.22
C PRO A 63 -8.18 -17.39 -21.68
N GLN A 64 -7.05 -17.90 -21.23
CA GLN A 64 -6.95 -19.23 -20.63
C GLN A 64 -7.64 -19.27 -19.26
N PHE A 65 -7.48 -18.19 -18.47
CA PHE A 65 -8.19 -18.03 -17.21
C PHE A 65 -9.70 -18.03 -17.41
N LEU A 66 -10.23 -17.28 -18.38
CA LEU A 66 -11.66 -17.27 -18.73
C LEU A 66 -12.15 -18.65 -19.15
N ALA A 67 -11.40 -19.36 -19.99
CA ALA A 67 -11.74 -20.71 -20.39
C ALA A 67 -11.77 -21.68 -19.18
N SER A 68 -10.89 -21.50 -18.21
CA SER A 68 -10.87 -22.29 -16.97
C SER A 68 -11.99 -21.90 -16.00
N ALA A 69 -12.41 -20.62 -15.99
CA ALA A 69 -13.50 -20.11 -15.18
C ALA A 69 -14.89 -20.58 -15.64
N ALA A 70 -15.00 -21.11 -16.84
CA ALA A 70 -16.23 -21.74 -17.35
C ALA A 70 -16.58 -23.06 -16.63
N LYS A 71 -15.75 -23.54 -15.71
CA LYS A 71 -16.07 -24.68 -14.86
C LYS A 71 -17.19 -24.31 -13.89
N PRO A 72 -18.15 -25.23 -13.63
CA PRO A 72 -19.19 -24.99 -12.64
C PRO A 72 -18.59 -24.59 -11.31
N ILE A 73 -19.14 -23.52 -10.73
CA ILE A 73 -18.77 -23.09 -9.37
C ILE A 73 -19.27 -24.16 -8.41
N ASP A 74 -18.38 -24.74 -7.63
CA ASP A 74 -18.72 -25.65 -6.55
C ASP A 74 -18.96 -24.83 -5.27
N PRO A 75 -20.21 -24.68 -4.79
CA PRO A 75 -20.51 -23.89 -3.62
C PRO A 75 -19.88 -24.43 -2.32
N ALA A 76 -19.47 -25.70 -2.33
CA ALA A 76 -18.77 -26.32 -1.19
C ALA A 76 -17.29 -25.90 -1.10
N LYS A 77 -16.71 -25.42 -2.19
CA LYS A 77 -15.33 -24.90 -2.25
C LYS A 77 -15.27 -23.42 -1.98
N ARG A 78 -15.49 -23.07 -0.73
CA ARG A 78 -15.44 -21.69 -0.26
C ARG A 78 -13.99 -21.25 -0.10
N SER A 79 -13.66 -20.03 -0.57
CA SER A 79 -12.38 -19.40 -0.28
C SER A 79 -12.31 -18.90 1.16
N ASN A 80 -11.12 -18.55 1.63
CA ASN A 80 -10.94 -17.91 2.95
C ASN A 80 -11.25 -16.40 2.94
N GLU A 81 -11.66 -15.88 1.79
CA GLU A 81 -12.00 -14.47 1.64
C GLU A 81 -13.29 -14.11 2.37
N HIS A 82 -13.35 -12.89 2.90
CA HIS A 82 -14.41 -12.44 3.81
C HIS A 82 -15.79 -12.32 3.16
N ALA A 83 -15.86 -11.96 1.87
CA ALA A 83 -17.10 -11.57 1.20
C ALA A 83 -18.22 -12.60 1.36
N SER A 84 -17.96 -13.87 1.09
CA SER A 84 -18.97 -14.92 1.17
C SER A 84 -19.45 -15.18 2.62
N HIS A 85 -18.57 -14.98 3.60
CA HIS A 85 -18.92 -15.11 5.03
C HIS A 85 -19.77 -13.94 5.52
N ILE A 86 -19.47 -12.73 5.03
CA ILE A 86 -20.27 -11.53 5.30
C ILE A 86 -21.68 -11.68 4.74
N LEU A 87 -21.81 -12.11 3.48
CA LEU A 87 -23.13 -12.33 2.85
C LEU A 87 -23.93 -13.39 3.60
N GLU A 88 -23.31 -14.52 3.96
CA GLU A 88 -23.99 -15.53 4.78
C GLU A 88 -24.46 -14.99 6.12
N ALA A 89 -23.63 -14.18 6.80
CA ALA A 89 -24.01 -13.60 8.08
C ALA A 89 -25.21 -12.66 7.96
N LEU A 90 -25.22 -11.82 6.95
CA LEU A 90 -26.32 -10.88 6.67
C LEU A 90 -27.64 -11.63 6.37
N GLU A 91 -27.59 -12.68 5.56
CA GLU A 91 -28.77 -13.43 5.14
C GLU A 91 -29.29 -14.37 6.24
N THR A 92 -28.42 -15.09 6.90
CA THR A 92 -28.84 -16.15 7.84
C THR A 92 -28.88 -15.70 9.30
N GLY A 93 -28.20 -14.60 9.64
CA GLY A 93 -27.98 -14.14 11.01
C GLY A 93 -26.89 -14.92 11.75
N ARG A 94 -26.18 -15.85 11.08
CA ARG A 94 -25.01 -16.53 11.64
C ARG A 94 -23.88 -15.55 11.85
N VAL A 95 -23.42 -15.40 13.08
CA VAL A 95 -22.38 -14.41 13.40
C VAL A 95 -21.06 -14.76 12.73
N TYR A 96 -20.51 -13.82 12.00
CA TYR A 96 -19.16 -13.88 11.43
C TYR A 96 -18.27 -12.84 12.11
N ARG A 97 -17.11 -13.26 12.62
CA ARG A 97 -16.10 -12.37 13.18
C ARG A 97 -14.99 -12.12 12.16
N GLY A 98 -14.64 -10.85 11.94
CA GLY A 98 -13.57 -10.45 11.04
C GLY A 98 -12.94 -9.13 11.42
N HIS A 99 -12.11 -8.61 10.51
CA HIS A 99 -11.58 -7.25 10.54
C HIS A 99 -12.18 -6.49 9.36
N PHE A 100 -12.62 -5.27 9.61
CA PHE A 100 -13.37 -4.52 8.61
C PHE A 100 -12.83 -3.11 8.46
N ASN A 101 -12.71 -2.66 7.21
CA ASN A 101 -12.42 -1.27 6.90
C ASN A 101 -13.71 -0.46 7.00
N VAL A 102 -13.79 0.42 7.98
CA VAL A 102 -14.96 1.22 8.28
C VAL A 102 -14.58 2.65 8.62
N LYS A 103 -15.54 3.57 8.47
CA LYS A 103 -15.41 4.90 9.03
C LYS A 103 -15.30 4.81 10.55
N ASN A 104 -14.32 5.51 11.15
CA ASN A 104 -14.01 5.37 12.57
C ASN A 104 -15.21 5.65 13.48
N ASN A 105 -15.92 6.76 13.29
CA ASN A 105 -17.09 7.12 14.09
C ASN A 105 -16.96 6.86 15.61
N GLY A 106 -15.74 6.99 16.15
CA GLY A 106 -15.46 6.77 17.56
C GLY A 106 -15.10 5.33 17.96
N VAL A 107 -14.97 4.41 17.02
CA VAL A 107 -14.45 3.04 17.27
C VAL A 107 -13.07 3.12 17.94
N ILE A 108 -12.18 3.92 17.37
CA ILE A 108 -10.89 4.29 17.98
C ILE A 108 -11.00 5.74 18.46
N SER A 109 -11.03 5.93 19.78
CA SER A 109 -11.39 7.19 20.43
C SER A 109 -10.42 8.34 20.16
N ASN A 110 -9.14 8.07 19.95
CA ASN A 110 -8.08 9.05 19.74
C ASN A 110 -7.59 9.13 18.28
N LEU A 111 -8.44 8.70 17.31
CA LEU A 111 -8.29 8.97 15.89
C LEU A 111 -9.51 9.76 15.38
N PRO A 112 -9.36 10.52 14.27
CA PRO A 112 -10.46 11.31 13.71
C PRO A 112 -11.67 10.46 13.35
N ALA A 113 -12.87 10.97 13.62
CA ALA A 113 -14.11 10.25 13.38
C ALA A 113 -14.40 9.95 11.89
N ASP A 114 -13.84 10.74 10.98
CA ASP A 114 -13.99 10.59 9.54
C ASP A 114 -12.90 9.72 8.89
N ALA A 115 -11.88 9.31 9.64
CA ALA A 115 -10.85 8.41 9.14
C ALA A 115 -11.45 7.02 8.82
N ILE A 116 -10.89 6.36 7.80
CA ILE A 116 -11.15 4.95 7.57
C ILE A 116 -10.14 4.16 8.38
N ILE A 117 -10.64 3.23 9.17
CA ILE A 117 -9.83 2.38 10.05
C ILE A 117 -10.11 0.91 9.76
N GLU A 118 -9.16 0.05 10.07
CA GLU A 118 -9.39 -1.38 10.17
C GLU A 118 -9.49 -1.77 11.63
N SER A 119 -10.56 -2.46 12.00
CA SER A 119 -10.81 -2.88 13.38
C SER A 119 -11.58 -4.21 13.44
N PRO A 120 -11.43 -5.01 14.51
CA PRO A 120 -12.23 -6.19 14.69
C PRO A 120 -13.71 -5.86 14.90
N GLY A 121 -14.55 -6.71 14.35
CA GLY A 121 -16.00 -6.57 14.46
C GLY A 121 -16.71 -7.89 14.19
N PHE A 122 -18.03 -7.81 14.21
CA PHE A 122 -18.92 -8.92 13.94
C PHE A 122 -19.93 -8.51 12.87
N VAL A 123 -20.31 -9.47 12.03
CA VAL A 123 -21.41 -9.32 11.08
C VAL A 123 -22.50 -10.31 11.48
N ASP A 124 -23.72 -9.82 11.50
CA ASP A 124 -24.92 -10.60 11.67
C ASP A 124 -26.04 -10.05 10.78
N ARG A 125 -27.29 -10.45 10.98
CA ARG A 125 -28.45 -9.96 10.21
C ARG A 125 -28.65 -8.45 10.30
N PHE A 126 -28.15 -7.81 11.34
CA PHE A 126 -28.30 -6.36 11.56
C PHE A 126 -27.15 -5.53 10.95
N GLY A 127 -26.15 -6.17 10.33
CA GLY A 127 -25.04 -5.51 9.70
C GLY A 127 -23.72 -5.71 10.38
N ILE A 128 -22.77 -4.78 10.14
CA ILE A 128 -21.42 -4.81 10.71
C ILE A 128 -21.43 -4.07 12.05
N ASN A 129 -21.06 -4.77 13.10
CA ASN A 129 -20.98 -4.26 14.47
C ASN A 129 -19.53 -4.22 14.92
N MET A 130 -19.01 -3.04 15.14
CA MET A 130 -17.60 -2.84 15.48
C MET A 130 -17.38 -2.94 17.00
N VAL A 131 -16.24 -3.51 17.38
CA VAL A 131 -15.75 -3.38 18.77
C VAL A 131 -15.29 -1.94 18.96
N SER A 132 -16.02 -1.18 19.78
CA SER A 132 -15.79 0.25 20.01
C SER A 132 -15.07 0.52 21.33
N GLY A 133 -14.68 1.80 21.55
CA GLY A 133 -14.03 2.25 22.78
C GLY A 133 -12.54 1.90 22.86
N VAL A 134 -11.92 1.60 21.75
CA VAL A 134 -10.48 1.37 21.67
C VAL A 134 -9.75 2.69 21.77
N THR A 135 -8.74 2.77 22.65
CA THR A 135 -7.80 3.90 22.69
C THR A 135 -6.40 3.39 22.37
N LEU A 136 -5.80 3.88 21.31
CA LEU A 136 -4.44 3.50 20.94
C LEU A 136 -3.43 4.15 21.91
N PRO A 137 -2.29 3.48 22.19
CA PRO A 137 -1.14 4.16 22.78
C PRO A 137 -0.76 5.41 21.98
N GLU A 138 -0.36 6.48 22.63
CA GLU A 138 -0.08 7.78 21.99
C GLU A 138 0.88 7.67 20.80
N ALA A 139 1.96 6.92 20.94
CA ALA A 139 2.92 6.72 19.86
C ALA A 139 2.31 6.00 18.64
N CYS A 140 1.38 5.06 18.87
CA CYS A 140 0.67 4.37 17.79
C CYS A 140 -0.33 5.32 17.11
N ALA A 141 -1.08 6.10 17.89
CA ALA A 141 -2.00 7.09 17.37
C ALA A 141 -1.27 8.15 16.52
N ALA A 142 -0.12 8.65 16.97
CA ALA A 142 0.71 9.58 16.21
C ALA A 142 1.17 8.99 14.86
N THR A 143 1.57 7.72 14.85
CA THR A 143 1.94 7.01 13.62
C THR A 143 0.75 6.89 12.66
N CYS A 144 -0.41 6.48 13.16
CA CYS A 144 -1.64 6.41 12.35
C CYS A 144 -2.06 7.80 11.83
N MET A 145 -1.93 8.85 12.63
CA MET A 145 -2.27 10.21 12.23
C MET A 145 -1.42 10.72 11.08
N ALA A 146 -0.13 10.38 11.02
CA ALA A 146 0.71 10.72 9.87
C ALA A 146 0.12 10.14 8.57
N SER A 147 -0.22 8.86 8.56
CA SER A 147 -0.83 8.18 7.42
C SER A 147 -2.22 8.74 7.07
N ILE A 148 -3.08 8.99 8.06
CA ILE A 148 -4.42 9.58 7.87
C ILE A 148 -4.31 10.95 7.20
N ASN A 149 -3.38 11.79 7.60
CA ASN A 149 -3.20 13.11 7.02
C ASN A 149 -2.72 13.04 5.57
N VAL A 150 -1.82 12.13 5.24
CA VAL A 150 -1.39 11.89 3.85
C VAL A 150 -2.57 11.45 2.99
N GLN A 151 -3.36 10.49 3.48
CA GLN A 151 -4.54 10.00 2.75
C GLN A 151 -5.56 11.12 2.51
N ARG A 152 -5.84 11.96 3.51
CA ARG A 152 -6.75 13.11 3.37
C ARG A 152 -6.25 14.10 2.32
N MET A 153 -4.99 14.51 2.38
CA MET A 153 -4.41 15.42 1.39
C MET A 153 -4.46 14.80 -0.01
N SER A 154 -4.15 13.52 -0.14
CA SER A 154 -4.17 12.81 -1.42
C SER A 154 -5.58 12.77 -2.02
N VAL A 155 -6.59 12.48 -1.22
CA VAL A 155 -8.00 12.48 -1.67
C VAL A 155 -8.44 13.89 -2.07
N HIS A 156 -8.15 14.90 -1.25
CA HIS A 156 -8.51 16.28 -1.57
C HIS A 156 -7.82 16.76 -2.85
N ALA A 157 -6.52 16.49 -3.00
CA ALA A 157 -5.77 16.84 -4.20
C ALA A 157 -6.35 16.16 -5.45
N ALA A 158 -6.70 14.87 -5.35
CA ALA A 158 -7.26 14.12 -6.46
C ALA A 158 -8.65 14.61 -6.88
N VAL A 159 -9.49 15.01 -5.93
CA VAL A 159 -10.85 15.50 -6.20
C VAL A 159 -10.86 16.94 -6.71
N SER A 160 -9.97 17.79 -6.16
CA SER A 160 -9.91 19.22 -6.55
C SER A 160 -9.03 19.51 -7.75
N GLY A 161 -8.12 18.59 -8.11
CA GLY A 161 -7.08 18.87 -9.11
C GLY A 161 -5.95 19.78 -8.60
N ASP A 162 -5.83 19.93 -7.28
CA ASP A 162 -4.81 20.78 -6.66
C ASP A 162 -3.45 20.07 -6.68
N ILE A 163 -2.60 20.51 -7.61
CA ILE A 163 -1.25 19.94 -7.81
C ILE A 163 -0.30 20.27 -6.66
N ASP A 164 -0.47 21.42 -6.03
CA ASP A 164 0.40 21.82 -4.92
C ASP A 164 0.06 21.01 -3.66
N LEU A 165 -1.22 20.77 -3.42
CA LEU A 165 -1.65 19.86 -2.37
C LEU A 165 -1.19 18.42 -2.62
N LEU A 166 -1.18 17.95 -3.89
CA LEU A 166 -0.60 16.64 -4.24
C LEU A 166 0.87 16.56 -3.86
N LYS A 167 1.67 17.58 -4.20
CA LYS A 167 3.10 17.66 -3.84
C LYS A 167 3.30 17.64 -2.34
N LEU A 168 2.48 18.38 -1.60
CA LEU A 168 2.51 18.38 -0.14
C LEU A 168 2.13 17.01 0.45
N ALA A 169 1.14 16.33 -0.13
CA ALA A 169 0.76 14.98 0.30
C ALA A 169 1.93 14.00 0.14
N VAL A 170 2.62 14.03 -0.99
CA VAL A 170 3.80 13.20 -1.24
C VAL A 170 4.95 13.54 -0.31
N LEU A 171 5.19 14.85 -0.04
CA LEU A 171 6.23 15.28 0.91
C LEU A 171 5.96 14.82 2.34
N HIS A 172 4.68 14.77 2.75
CA HIS A 172 4.28 14.31 4.08
C HIS A 172 4.21 12.79 4.22
N ASP A 173 4.34 12.04 3.12
CA ASP A 173 4.46 10.59 3.22
C ASP A 173 5.67 10.22 4.09
N PRO A 174 5.49 9.39 5.14
CA PRO A 174 6.55 9.14 6.11
C PRO A 174 7.82 8.56 5.52
N LEU A 175 7.71 7.72 4.48
CA LEU A 175 8.88 7.14 3.82
C LEU A 175 9.53 8.13 2.87
N VAL A 176 8.73 8.81 2.04
CA VAL A 176 9.24 9.81 1.07
C VAL A 176 9.93 10.95 1.81
N GLY A 177 9.28 11.53 2.82
CA GLY A 177 9.85 12.62 3.63
C GLY A 177 11.08 12.22 4.44
N ALA A 178 11.33 10.92 4.64
CA ALA A 178 12.54 10.44 5.29
C ALA A 178 13.75 10.31 4.35
N VAL A 179 13.54 10.24 3.03
CA VAL A 179 14.60 9.90 2.06
C VAL A 179 14.77 10.93 0.94
N ALA A 180 13.76 11.76 0.65
CA ALA A 180 13.78 12.75 -0.43
C ALA A 180 13.78 14.19 0.12
N THR A 181 14.42 15.11 -0.60
CA THR A 181 14.30 16.54 -0.33
C THR A 181 13.02 17.11 -0.96
N PRO A 182 12.53 18.29 -0.50
CA PRO A 182 11.39 18.94 -1.14
C PRO A 182 11.53 19.11 -2.65
N GLU A 183 12.71 19.49 -3.12
CA GLU A 183 12.99 19.70 -4.55
C GLU A 183 12.88 18.38 -5.34
N GLU A 184 13.37 17.28 -4.77
CA GLU A 184 13.25 15.93 -5.35
C GLU A 184 11.79 15.48 -5.41
N VAL A 185 11.01 15.77 -4.37
CA VAL A 185 9.58 15.46 -4.34
C VAL A 185 8.84 16.26 -5.41
N TRP A 186 9.11 17.55 -5.53
CA TRP A 186 8.50 18.42 -6.56
C TRP A 186 8.79 17.89 -7.96
N GLN A 187 10.03 17.57 -8.24
CA GLN A 187 10.41 16.99 -9.53
C GLN A 187 9.73 15.64 -9.77
N MET A 188 9.75 14.73 -8.80
CA MET A 188 9.13 13.42 -8.91
C MET A 188 7.64 13.53 -9.26
N VAL A 189 6.91 14.42 -8.60
CA VAL A 189 5.48 14.63 -8.88
C VAL A 189 5.28 15.22 -10.28
N ASP A 190 6.11 16.18 -10.69
CA ASP A 190 6.05 16.74 -12.04
C ASP A 190 6.32 15.67 -13.12
N GLU A 191 7.31 14.80 -12.92
CA GLU A 191 7.60 13.67 -13.81
C GLU A 191 6.40 12.71 -13.91
N MET A 192 5.79 12.35 -12.77
CA MET A 192 4.64 11.46 -12.73
C MET A 192 3.41 12.06 -13.40
N VAL A 193 3.12 13.33 -13.16
CA VAL A 193 1.98 14.02 -13.77
C VAL A 193 2.15 14.14 -15.30
N VAL A 194 3.34 14.44 -15.76
CA VAL A 194 3.63 14.50 -17.21
C VAL A 194 3.53 13.11 -17.85
N ALA A 195 4.12 12.09 -17.24
CA ALA A 195 4.12 10.73 -17.77
C ALA A 195 2.71 10.10 -17.79
N GLN A 196 1.87 10.46 -16.82
CA GLN A 196 0.53 9.87 -16.62
C GLN A 196 -0.60 10.82 -17.04
N ALA A 197 -0.32 11.91 -17.71
CA ALA A 197 -1.30 12.97 -18.03
C ALA A 197 -2.61 12.44 -18.64
N ARG A 198 -2.55 11.40 -19.48
CA ARG A 198 -3.75 10.80 -20.11
C ARG A 198 -4.71 10.16 -19.10
N TRP A 199 -4.24 9.77 -17.94
CA TRP A 199 -5.04 9.11 -16.87
C TRP A 199 -5.34 10.03 -15.70
N LEU A 200 -4.78 11.25 -15.71
CA LEU A 200 -4.91 12.24 -14.65
C LEU A 200 -5.52 13.54 -15.18
N PRO A 201 -6.75 13.49 -15.75
CA PRO A 201 -7.36 14.66 -16.39
C PRO A 201 -7.57 15.83 -15.43
N GLN A 202 -7.72 15.58 -14.12
CA GLN A 202 -7.86 16.62 -13.10
C GLN A 202 -6.62 17.50 -12.92
N TYR A 203 -5.46 17.07 -13.42
CA TYR A 203 -4.21 17.83 -13.38
C TYR A 203 -3.78 18.33 -14.78
N ALA A 204 -4.64 18.28 -15.78
CA ALA A 204 -4.30 18.62 -17.15
C ALA A 204 -3.68 20.04 -17.28
N ASP A 205 -4.23 21.00 -16.54
CA ASP A 205 -3.77 22.39 -16.55
C ASP A 205 -2.37 22.56 -15.90
N ALA A 206 -1.95 21.63 -15.08
CA ALA A 206 -0.62 21.66 -14.46
C ALA A 206 0.49 21.09 -15.37
N VAL A 207 0.14 20.29 -16.38
CA VAL A 207 1.10 19.59 -17.24
C VAL A 207 2.05 20.53 -18.00
N PRO A 208 1.62 21.65 -18.62
CA PRO A 208 2.53 22.56 -19.31
C PRO A 208 3.60 23.14 -18.38
N ALA A 209 3.19 23.64 -17.21
CA ALA A 209 4.11 24.20 -16.22
C ALA A 209 5.05 23.14 -15.62
N ALA A 210 4.57 21.90 -15.43
CA ALA A 210 5.41 20.78 -15.00
C ALA A 210 6.51 20.47 -16.02
N LYS A 211 6.18 20.45 -17.32
CA LYS A 211 7.17 20.26 -18.41
C LYS A 211 8.23 21.35 -18.42
N GLU A 212 7.83 22.61 -18.22
CA GLU A 212 8.75 23.75 -18.16
C GLU A 212 9.71 23.63 -16.96
N ARG A 213 9.20 23.30 -15.78
CA ARG A 213 10.04 23.06 -14.59
C ARG A 213 11.01 21.91 -14.80
N LEU A 214 10.56 20.81 -15.40
CA LEU A 214 11.44 19.67 -15.70
C LEU A 214 12.55 20.03 -16.70
N ALA A 215 12.25 20.85 -17.71
CA ALA A 215 13.24 21.28 -18.70
C ALA A 215 14.34 22.17 -18.11
N THR A 216 14.06 22.85 -16.99
CA THR A 216 14.99 23.79 -16.33
C THR A 216 15.53 23.27 -15.00
N SER A 217 15.11 22.07 -14.58
CA SER A 217 15.49 21.51 -13.29
C SER A 217 16.99 21.21 -13.21
N SER A 218 17.58 21.57 -12.08
CA SER A 218 18.95 21.21 -11.69
C SER A 218 19.01 19.99 -10.76
N VAL A 219 17.85 19.45 -10.36
CA VAL A 219 17.79 18.24 -9.54
C VAL A 219 18.32 17.08 -10.35
N LYS A 220 19.39 16.48 -9.86
CA LYS A 220 20.01 15.33 -10.53
C LYS A 220 19.28 14.06 -10.10
N THR A 221 18.96 13.21 -11.06
CA THR A 221 18.61 11.83 -10.78
C THR A 221 19.76 11.21 -9.98
N ARG A 222 19.48 10.75 -8.78
CA ARG A 222 20.49 10.03 -8.01
C ARG A 222 20.69 8.66 -8.65
N ASP A 223 21.92 8.36 -9.03
CA ASP A 223 22.34 6.99 -9.24
C ASP A 223 22.49 6.32 -7.85
N TRP A 224 21.35 6.17 -7.22
CA TRP A 224 21.31 5.69 -5.86
C TRP A 224 20.84 4.25 -5.86
N ALA A 225 21.73 3.35 -5.47
CA ALA A 225 21.35 1.99 -5.13
C ALA A 225 20.37 1.95 -3.93
N GLY A 226 19.92 3.11 -3.51
CA GLY A 226 18.87 3.43 -2.58
C GLY A 226 18.92 2.69 -1.27
N ALA A 227 18.59 3.36 -0.19
CA ALA A 227 18.41 2.73 1.10
C ALA A 227 17.44 1.54 1.08
N ALA A 228 16.66 1.45 0.03
CA ALA A 228 15.62 0.45 -0.12
C ALA A 228 15.84 -0.50 -1.30
N ARG A 229 16.85 -0.25 -2.14
CA ARG A 229 17.04 -1.02 -3.36
C ARG A 229 18.06 -2.14 -3.16
N ARG A 230 17.66 -3.35 -3.48
CA ARG A 230 18.52 -4.51 -3.64
C ARG A 230 18.67 -4.83 -5.12
N ASN A 231 19.68 -5.63 -5.50
CA ASN A 231 19.75 -6.16 -6.85
C ASN A 231 18.45 -6.83 -7.22
N VAL A 232 17.85 -6.39 -8.31
CA VAL A 232 16.58 -6.92 -8.80
C VAL A 232 16.85 -8.34 -9.31
N ARG A 233 16.20 -9.32 -8.72
CA ARG A 233 16.21 -10.70 -9.19
C ARG A 233 15.01 -10.92 -10.10
N SER A 234 15.17 -11.72 -11.13
CA SER A 234 14.05 -12.08 -11.99
C SER A 234 13.01 -12.91 -11.24
N ILE A 235 11.77 -12.90 -11.70
CA ILE A 235 10.71 -13.76 -11.13
C ILE A 235 11.10 -15.25 -11.27
N GLU A 236 11.80 -15.58 -12.32
CA GLU A 236 12.25 -16.97 -12.58
C GLU A 236 13.28 -17.42 -11.54
N GLU A 237 14.25 -16.57 -11.22
CA GLU A 237 15.24 -16.83 -10.16
C GLU A 237 14.56 -17.02 -8.79
N LEU A 238 13.59 -16.20 -8.47
CA LEU A 238 12.86 -16.28 -7.21
C LEU A 238 11.95 -17.53 -7.14
N ARG A 239 11.32 -17.92 -8.25
CA ARG A 239 10.55 -19.16 -8.35
C ARG A 239 11.46 -20.38 -8.20
N ALA A 240 12.65 -20.34 -8.79
CA ALA A 240 13.65 -21.40 -8.68
C ALA A 240 14.13 -21.57 -7.24
N GLU A 241 14.46 -20.48 -6.55
CA GLU A 241 14.83 -20.48 -5.13
C GLU A 241 13.72 -21.03 -4.23
N LYS A 242 12.48 -20.58 -4.45
CA LYS A 242 11.31 -21.04 -3.68
C LYS A 242 11.01 -22.52 -3.91
N SER A 243 11.27 -23.01 -5.13
CA SER A 243 11.15 -24.42 -5.48
C SER A 243 12.25 -25.27 -4.85
N ALA A 244 13.47 -24.75 -4.78
CA ALA A 244 14.61 -25.41 -4.12
C ALA A 244 14.40 -25.52 -2.60
N LEU A 245 13.93 -24.45 -1.96
CA LEU A 245 13.60 -24.43 -0.52
C LEU A 245 12.50 -25.44 -0.16
N LYS A 246 11.48 -25.59 -1.01
CA LYS A 246 10.40 -26.58 -0.78
C LYS A 246 10.87 -28.04 -0.95
N LYS A 247 11.97 -28.28 -1.64
CA LYS A 247 12.55 -29.64 -1.79
C LYS A 247 13.54 -29.98 -0.66
N ALA A 248 13.95 -28.98 0.12
CA ALA A 248 14.92 -29.14 1.21
C ALA A 248 14.26 -29.31 2.60
N VAL A 249 12.94 -29.19 2.65
CA VAL A 249 12.07 -29.44 3.83
C VAL A 249 11.23 -30.69 3.57
#